data_3322be3c714609aee976083b0c3f029e
#
_entry.id   3322be3c714609aee976083b0c3f029e
#
_cell.length_a   1.000
_cell.length_b   1.000
_cell.length_c   1.000
_cell.angle_alpha   90.00
_cell.angle_beta   90.00
_cell.angle_gamma   90.00
#
_symmetry.space_group_name_H-M   'P 1'
#
loop_
_entity.id
_entity.type
_entity.pdbx_description
1 polymer ?
#
loop_
_entity_poly.entity_id
_entity_poly.type
_entity_poly.pdbx_seq_one_letter_code
_entity_poly.pdbx_strand_id
1 'polypeptide(L)'
;MISFNEMGLSHPLQRAVKELGFTEATPIQEKAIPRILESGNDLIALAQTGTGKTAAYGLPILHHVDPGERSPQGLILSPTRELCMQISNDLASFAKYLDGVSVVPVYGGAPVDTQIRALKKGAHLVVGTPGRVKDLIDRGVLRIQSIRYLVLDEADEMLQMGFREELDSILQETPAGKQTLLFSATMPKEVYRIAKNYMRDPEEVAAGPVNAGAEQVDHLYYMTHAKHRYEVLKRIADMHPDIYGIVFCRTRQETKEVADKFMGDGYNADALHGDLSQPQRDYVMNRFRKRQIQMLVATDVAARGLDVNDLTHVINYNLPDELEVYIHRSGRTGRAGKKGTSISIIHTRETHRIKSLEKLSKKKFTRVRIPEGKEICKKQLFNMIAKMEKVQVQDEQINDFLPEIFKKLDWMSKEDLIRNFVSVEFNRFLDYYKDAPDLNVELEDQNQTRIRVRGGRSGRGQAQTEKEPYTRLYINVGSKNGFNPTQLIGLLLDTTNDRSIEIGKIEIFKGFL
;
A
#
# COMPACT_ATOMS: atom_id res chain seq x y z
N MET A 1 -29.37 -6.24 6.79
CA MET A 1 -28.83 -6.06 5.42
C MET A 1 -29.99 -6.18 4.44
N ILE A 2 -30.12 -5.23 3.55
CA ILE A 2 -31.24 -5.15 2.57
C ILE A 2 -30.85 -5.94 1.33
N SER A 3 -31.81 -6.67 0.75
CA SER A 3 -31.60 -7.37 -0.53
C SER A 3 -31.55 -6.38 -1.70
N PHE A 4 -30.71 -6.63 -2.71
CA PHE A 4 -30.70 -5.82 -3.94
C PHE A 4 -32.04 -5.77 -4.67
N ASN A 5 -32.89 -6.79 -4.48
CA ASN A 5 -34.24 -6.81 -5.06
C ASN A 5 -35.17 -5.72 -4.48
N GLU A 6 -34.87 -5.24 -3.25
CA GLU A 6 -35.68 -4.24 -2.54
C GLU A 6 -35.20 -2.80 -2.81
N MET A 7 -34.11 -2.62 -3.58
CA MET A 7 -33.49 -1.32 -3.82
C MET A 7 -34.03 -0.56 -5.04
N GLY A 8 -35.08 -1.01 -5.67
CA GLY A 8 -35.68 -0.32 -6.84
C GLY A 8 -34.88 -0.41 -8.14
N LEU A 9 -33.85 -1.25 -8.20
CA LEU A 9 -33.07 -1.46 -9.42
C LEU A 9 -33.89 -2.17 -10.51
N SER A 10 -33.58 -1.89 -11.79
CA SER A 10 -34.23 -2.55 -12.92
C SER A 10 -33.94 -4.06 -12.93
N HIS A 11 -34.87 -4.84 -13.46
CA HIS A 11 -34.77 -6.32 -13.50
C HIS A 11 -33.49 -6.85 -14.18
N PRO A 12 -32.97 -6.26 -15.29
CA PRO A 12 -31.68 -6.65 -15.87
C PRO A 12 -30.50 -6.49 -14.90
N LEU A 13 -30.47 -5.41 -14.10
CA LEU A 13 -29.43 -5.18 -13.11
C LEU A 13 -29.52 -6.16 -11.93
N GLN A 14 -30.74 -6.40 -11.42
CA GLN A 14 -30.95 -7.41 -10.37
C GLN A 14 -30.46 -8.80 -10.80
N ARG A 15 -30.72 -9.17 -12.07
CA ARG A 15 -30.23 -10.43 -12.65
C ARG A 15 -28.70 -10.48 -12.71
N ALA A 16 -28.04 -9.42 -13.16
CA ALA A 16 -26.59 -9.33 -13.22
C ALA A 16 -25.94 -9.44 -11.83
N VAL A 17 -26.46 -8.71 -10.86
CA VAL A 17 -26.02 -8.72 -9.45
C VAL A 17 -26.14 -10.11 -8.83
N LYS A 18 -27.28 -10.80 -9.07
CA LYS A 18 -27.50 -12.17 -8.59
C LYS A 18 -26.53 -13.17 -9.19
N GLU A 19 -26.24 -13.08 -10.50
CA GLU A 19 -25.28 -13.96 -11.19
C GLU A 19 -23.85 -13.75 -10.69
N LEU A 20 -23.50 -12.51 -10.30
CA LEU A 20 -22.21 -12.18 -9.68
C LEU A 20 -22.09 -12.66 -8.21
N GLY A 21 -23.15 -13.27 -7.66
CA GLY A 21 -23.17 -13.80 -6.30
C GLY A 21 -23.41 -12.74 -5.22
N PHE A 22 -23.87 -11.55 -5.58
CA PHE A 22 -24.21 -10.52 -4.60
C PHE A 22 -25.62 -10.77 -4.07
N THR A 23 -25.71 -11.22 -2.82
CA THR A 23 -26.99 -11.55 -2.17
C THR A 23 -27.52 -10.40 -1.32
N GLU A 24 -26.64 -9.74 -0.60
CA GLU A 24 -26.95 -8.66 0.35
C GLU A 24 -26.10 -7.43 0.07
N ALA A 25 -26.70 -6.27 0.26
CA ALA A 25 -26.01 -5.02 0.07
C ALA A 25 -25.08 -4.70 1.24
N THR A 26 -23.94 -4.14 0.92
CA THR A 26 -23.01 -3.61 1.94
C THR A 26 -23.56 -2.32 2.56
N PRO A 27 -23.07 -1.90 3.75
CA PRO A 27 -23.57 -0.68 4.40
C PRO A 27 -23.47 0.60 3.55
N ILE A 28 -22.46 0.70 2.66
CA ILE A 28 -22.37 1.86 1.75
C ILE A 28 -23.38 1.76 0.62
N GLN A 29 -23.64 0.57 0.11
CA GLN A 29 -24.64 0.33 -0.94
C GLN A 29 -26.05 0.60 -0.42
N GLU A 30 -26.40 0.11 0.77
CA GLU A 30 -27.70 0.39 1.42
C GLU A 30 -27.98 1.90 1.55
N LYS A 31 -26.95 2.68 1.84
CA LYS A 31 -27.09 4.12 2.04
C LYS A 31 -27.05 4.93 0.75
N ALA A 32 -26.20 4.54 -0.20
CA ALA A 32 -25.95 5.34 -1.41
C ALA A 32 -26.93 5.02 -2.54
N ILE A 33 -27.24 3.74 -2.81
CA ILE A 33 -28.08 3.36 -3.95
C ILE A 33 -29.45 4.06 -3.94
N PRO A 34 -30.25 4.01 -2.86
CA PRO A 34 -31.56 4.67 -2.86
C PRO A 34 -31.46 6.19 -3.07
N ARG A 35 -30.46 6.84 -2.45
CA ARG A 35 -30.25 8.29 -2.59
C ARG A 35 -29.91 8.70 -4.01
N ILE A 36 -29.04 7.94 -4.69
CA ILE A 36 -28.69 8.23 -6.08
C ILE A 36 -29.87 7.99 -7.02
N LEU A 37 -30.72 7.00 -6.74
CA LEU A 37 -31.90 6.70 -7.53
C LEU A 37 -33.02 7.75 -7.38
N GLU A 38 -33.22 8.30 -6.17
CA GLU A 38 -34.43 9.05 -5.82
C GLU A 38 -34.19 10.56 -5.73
N SER A 39 -33.06 11.02 -5.15
CA SER A 39 -32.97 12.43 -4.73
C SER A 39 -32.43 13.38 -5.79
N GLY A 40 -31.62 12.92 -6.74
CA GLY A 40 -30.91 13.79 -7.69
C GLY A 40 -29.91 14.77 -7.04
N ASN A 41 -29.77 14.75 -5.70
CA ASN A 41 -28.81 15.56 -4.95
C ASN A 41 -27.39 15.01 -5.10
N ASP A 42 -26.41 15.87 -4.94
CA ASP A 42 -25.02 15.43 -4.89
C ASP A 42 -24.78 14.58 -3.63
N LEU A 43 -23.83 13.65 -3.70
CA LEU A 43 -23.57 12.70 -2.60
C LEU A 43 -22.09 12.65 -2.26
N ILE A 44 -21.75 12.78 -0.99
CA ILE A 44 -20.43 12.45 -0.44
C ILE A 44 -20.54 11.11 0.27
N ALA A 45 -19.80 10.11 -0.19
CA ALA A 45 -19.82 8.76 0.34
C ALA A 45 -18.43 8.41 0.93
N LEU A 46 -18.36 8.37 2.27
CA LEU A 46 -17.14 8.03 2.99
C LEU A 46 -17.10 6.53 3.27
N ALA A 47 -16.25 5.83 2.53
CA ALA A 47 -16.10 4.38 2.62
C ALA A 47 -14.72 3.91 2.20
N GLN A 48 -14.20 2.88 2.89
CA GLN A 48 -12.90 2.31 2.59
C GLN A 48 -12.87 1.55 1.26
N THR A 49 -11.67 1.27 0.75
CA THR A 49 -11.48 0.41 -0.42
C THR A 49 -11.98 -1.01 -0.11
N GLY A 50 -12.67 -1.64 -1.07
CA GLY A 50 -13.20 -3.00 -0.89
C GLY A 50 -14.55 -3.09 -0.16
N THR A 51 -15.22 -1.98 0.10
CA THR A 51 -16.57 -1.95 0.70
C THR A 51 -17.70 -2.01 -0.34
N GLY A 52 -17.39 -2.17 -1.63
CA GLY A 52 -18.38 -2.24 -2.70
C GLY A 52 -18.82 -0.89 -3.26
N LYS A 53 -17.96 0.14 -3.20
CA LYS A 53 -18.23 1.49 -3.75
C LYS A 53 -18.64 1.48 -5.21
N THR A 54 -17.96 0.67 -6.06
CA THR A 54 -18.26 0.59 -7.50
C THR A 54 -19.72 0.22 -7.76
N ALA A 55 -20.26 -0.76 -7.03
CA ALA A 55 -21.68 -1.12 -7.16
C ALA A 55 -22.60 -0.04 -6.55
N ALA A 56 -22.15 0.66 -5.50
CA ALA A 56 -22.95 1.69 -4.85
C ALA A 56 -23.29 2.88 -5.77
N TYR A 57 -22.35 3.28 -6.66
CA TYR A 57 -22.64 4.30 -7.67
C TYR A 57 -22.96 3.71 -9.05
N GLY A 58 -22.35 2.59 -9.42
CA GLY A 58 -22.46 2.03 -10.76
C GLY A 58 -23.86 1.48 -11.07
N LEU A 59 -24.49 0.77 -10.13
CA LEU A 59 -25.82 0.21 -10.32
C LEU A 59 -26.90 1.29 -10.52
N PRO A 60 -27.00 2.35 -9.68
CA PRO A 60 -28.00 3.40 -9.90
C PRO A 60 -27.71 4.23 -11.16
N ILE A 61 -26.44 4.48 -11.50
CA ILE A 61 -26.11 5.17 -12.77
C ILE A 61 -26.56 4.32 -13.96
N LEU A 62 -26.26 3.03 -13.99
CA LEU A 62 -26.68 2.11 -15.06
C LEU A 62 -28.20 1.97 -15.14
N HIS A 63 -28.92 2.11 -14.02
CA HIS A 63 -30.37 2.12 -14.00
C HIS A 63 -30.96 3.27 -14.84
N HIS A 64 -30.30 4.42 -14.83
CA HIS A 64 -30.74 5.64 -15.52
C HIS A 64 -30.12 5.87 -16.89
N VAL A 65 -29.20 4.99 -17.33
CA VAL A 65 -28.62 5.07 -18.68
C VAL A 65 -29.68 4.81 -19.74
N ASP A 66 -29.80 5.72 -20.70
CA ASP A 66 -30.58 5.54 -21.92
C ASP A 66 -29.70 4.89 -23.01
N PRO A 67 -29.92 3.61 -23.39
CA PRO A 67 -29.16 2.95 -24.45
C PRO A 67 -29.31 3.58 -25.83
N GLY A 68 -30.36 4.37 -26.04
CA GLY A 68 -30.62 5.08 -27.30
C GLY A 68 -29.74 6.30 -27.50
N GLU A 69 -29.24 6.89 -26.41
CA GLU A 69 -28.38 8.07 -26.43
C GLU A 69 -26.90 7.68 -26.41
N ARG A 70 -26.22 7.68 -27.55
CA ARG A 70 -24.81 7.25 -27.70
C ARG A 70 -23.75 8.25 -27.23
N SER A 71 -24.15 9.37 -26.64
CA SER A 71 -23.23 10.32 -25.98
C SER A 71 -22.92 9.91 -24.53
N PRO A 72 -21.78 10.36 -23.96
CA PRO A 72 -21.48 10.06 -22.56
C PRO A 72 -22.52 10.65 -21.61
N GLN A 73 -23.17 9.79 -20.84
CA GLN A 73 -24.17 10.14 -19.83
C GLN A 73 -23.58 10.12 -18.42
N GLY A 74 -22.49 9.37 -18.22
CA GLY A 74 -21.75 9.33 -16.97
C GLY A 74 -20.25 9.37 -17.20
N LEU A 75 -19.55 10.14 -16.37
CA LEU A 75 -18.11 10.23 -16.31
C LEU A 75 -17.65 9.81 -14.91
N ILE A 76 -16.80 8.79 -14.84
CA ILE A 76 -16.20 8.30 -13.61
C ILE A 76 -14.70 8.59 -13.65
N LEU A 77 -14.20 9.37 -12.69
CA LEU A 77 -12.78 9.68 -12.54
C LEU A 77 -12.17 8.80 -11.46
N SER A 78 -11.00 8.23 -11.75
CA SER A 78 -10.25 7.36 -10.83
C SER A 78 -8.75 7.67 -10.90
N PRO A 79 -7.98 7.48 -9.79
CA PRO A 79 -6.58 7.91 -9.70
C PRO A 79 -5.62 7.12 -10.60
N THR A 80 -5.92 5.85 -10.87
CA THR A 80 -4.97 4.96 -11.56
C THR A 80 -5.60 4.24 -12.73
N ARG A 81 -4.75 3.81 -13.67
CA ARG A 81 -5.14 2.98 -14.81
C ARG A 81 -5.78 1.66 -14.34
N GLU A 82 -5.15 1.02 -13.36
CA GLU A 82 -5.57 -0.27 -12.84
C GLU A 82 -7.00 -0.19 -12.28
N LEU A 83 -7.28 0.85 -11.46
CA LEU A 83 -8.61 1.08 -10.92
C LEU A 83 -9.62 1.46 -12.02
N CYS A 84 -9.20 2.29 -12.99
CA CYS A 84 -10.01 2.63 -14.15
C CYS A 84 -10.48 1.38 -14.92
N MET A 85 -9.56 0.44 -15.18
CA MET A 85 -9.87 -0.82 -15.84
C MET A 85 -10.77 -1.71 -15.00
N GLN A 86 -10.53 -1.80 -13.70
CA GLN A 86 -11.36 -2.55 -12.76
C GLN A 86 -12.79 -2.02 -12.75
N ILE A 87 -12.97 -0.72 -12.52
CA ILE A 87 -14.29 -0.07 -12.54
C ILE A 87 -15.00 -0.32 -13.86
N SER A 88 -14.29 -0.21 -14.99
CA SER A 88 -14.87 -0.45 -16.31
C SER A 88 -15.35 -1.90 -16.48
N ASN A 89 -14.58 -2.88 -16.00
CA ASN A 89 -14.95 -4.29 -16.05
C ASN A 89 -16.15 -4.58 -15.11
N ASP A 90 -16.15 -4.01 -13.92
CA ASP A 90 -17.26 -4.14 -12.98
C ASP A 90 -18.56 -3.58 -13.58
N LEU A 91 -18.52 -2.35 -14.12
CA LEU A 91 -19.66 -1.72 -14.78
C LEU A 91 -20.13 -2.51 -16.01
N ALA A 92 -19.23 -3.04 -16.82
CA ALA A 92 -19.57 -3.90 -17.95
C ALA A 92 -20.25 -5.20 -17.48
N SER A 93 -19.79 -5.77 -16.36
CA SER A 93 -20.41 -6.95 -15.75
C SER A 93 -21.80 -6.66 -15.20
N PHE A 94 -22.01 -5.50 -14.57
CA PHE A 94 -23.33 -5.05 -14.12
C PHE A 94 -24.27 -4.78 -15.29
N ALA A 95 -23.74 -4.24 -16.41
CA ALA A 95 -24.52 -3.94 -17.61
C ALA A 95 -24.78 -5.16 -18.51
N LYS A 96 -24.38 -6.38 -18.11
CA LYS A 96 -24.44 -7.61 -18.93
C LYS A 96 -25.80 -7.85 -19.61
N TYR A 97 -26.88 -7.46 -18.96
CA TYR A 97 -28.26 -7.64 -19.43
C TYR A 97 -28.93 -6.32 -19.85
N LEU A 98 -28.14 -5.25 -20.02
CA LEU A 98 -28.58 -3.98 -20.59
C LEU A 98 -28.11 -3.89 -22.05
N ASP A 99 -29.01 -4.17 -22.99
CA ASP A 99 -28.67 -4.16 -24.40
C ASP A 99 -28.24 -2.77 -24.88
N GLY A 100 -27.14 -2.73 -25.62
CA GLY A 100 -26.64 -1.50 -26.24
C GLY A 100 -25.79 -0.59 -25.34
N VAL A 101 -25.70 -0.83 -24.04
CA VAL A 101 -24.90 -0.01 -23.12
C VAL A 101 -23.40 -0.28 -23.32
N SER A 102 -22.62 0.80 -23.48
CA SER A 102 -21.17 0.77 -23.70
C SER A 102 -20.44 1.52 -22.61
N VAL A 103 -19.46 0.86 -21.97
CA VAL A 103 -18.54 1.43 -20.98
C VAL A 103 -17.15 1.53 -21.60
N VAL A 104 -16.56 2.73 -21.67
CA VAL A 104 -15.27 2.96 -22.33
C VAL A 104 -14.24 3.44 -21.32
N PRO A 105 -13.14 2.68 -21.08
CA PRO A 105 -12.02 3.12 -20.25
C PRO A 105 -11.09 4.07 -21.04
N VAL A 106 -10.63 5.17 -20.40
CA VAL A 106 -9.67 6.12 -20.94
C VAL A 106 -8.60 6.47 -19.92
N TYR A 107 -7.33 6.10 -20.20
CA TYR A 107 -6.24 6.22 -19.24
C TYR A 107 -4.89 6.45 -19.91
N GLY A 108 -3.94 7.01 -19.18
CA GLY A 108 -2.57 7.23 -19.62
C GLY A 108 -1.77 5.94 -19.81
N GLY A 109 -0.67 6.00 -20.56
CA GLY A 109 0.22 4.84 -20.75
C GLY A 109 -0.29 3.79 -21.76
N ALA A 110 -1.41 4.05 -22.43
CA ALA A 110 -1.92 3.24 -23.54
C ALA A 110 -2.08 4.08 -24.81
N PRO A 111 -2.06 3.45 -26.02
CA PRO A 111 -2.25 4.16 -27.29
C PRO A 111 -3.57 4.94 -27.30
N VAL A 112 -3.48 6.25 -27.54
CA VAL A 112 -4.63 7.15 -27.53
C VAL A 112 -5.62 6.85 -28.66
N ASP A 113 -5.13 6.44 -29.83
CA ASP A 113 -5.96 6.18 -31.01
C ASP A 113 -6.97 5.05 -30.81
N THR A 114 -6.62 4.05 -30.01
CA THR A 114 -7.54 2.96 -29.65
C THR A 114 -8.72 3.48 -28.83
N GLN A 115 -8.42 4.38 -27.87
CA GLN A 115 -9.43 4.99 -27.02
C GLN A 115 -10.31 5.99 -27.81
N ILE A 116 -9.70 6.75 -28.72
CA ILE A 116 -10.44 7.64 -29.64
C ILE A 116 -11.42 6.84 -30.51
N ARG A 117 -10.97 5.72 -31.07
CA ARG A 117 -11.84 4.84 -31.87
C ARG A 117 -13.00 4.25 -31.05
N ALA A 118 -12.73 3.86 -29.79
CA ALA A 118 -13.78 3.36 -28.90
C ALA A 118 -14.82 4.44 -28.58
N LEU A 119 -14.39 5.67 -28.25
CA LEU A 119 -15.29 6.79 -27.97
C LEU A 119 -16.14 7.16 -29.21
N LYS A 120 -15.55 7.16 -30.42
CA LYS A 120 -16.28 7.44 -31.66
C LYS A 120 -17.34 6.39 -32.02
N LYS A 121 -17.24 5.15 -31.53
CA LYS A 121 -18.29 4.13 -31.69
C LYS A 121 -19.51 4.41 -30.80
N GLY A 122 -19.40 5.30 -29.85
CA GLY A 122 -20.40 5.63 -28.85
C GLY A 122 -20.05 5.05 -27.48
N ALA A 123 -20.15 5.89 -26.44
CA ALA A 123 -19.89 5.54 -25.07
C ALA A 123 -21.00 6.13 -24.19
N HIS A 124 -21.67 5.30 -23.40
CA HIS A 124 -22.68 5.74 -22.43
C HIS A 124 -22.02 6.12 -21.10
N LEU A 125 -21.06 5.32 -20.67
CA LEU A 125 -20.24 5.60 -19.49
C LEU A 125 -18.77 5.67 -19.91
N VAL A 126 -18.08 6.69 -19.42
CA VAL A 126 -16.62 6.84 -19.59
C VAL A 126 -15.98 6.74 -18.21
N VAL A 127 -15.02 5.84 -18.07
CA VAL A 127 -14.20 5.71 -16.85
C VAL A 127 -12.79 6.16 -17.21
N GLY A 128 -12.22 7.12 -16.45
CA GLY A 128 -10.94 7.65 -16.86
C GLY A 128 -10.04 8.16 -15.75
N THR A 129 -8.73 8.21 -16.05
CA THR A 129 -7.77 8.94 -15.23
C THR A 129 -7.79 10.42 -15.60
N PRO A 130 -7.67 11.37 -14.62
CA PRO A 130 -7.88 12.79 -14.88
C PRO A 130 -7.08 13.35 -16.06
N GLY A 131 -5.76 13.09 -16.11
CA GLY A 131 -4.91 13.62 -17.19
C GLY A 131 -5.30 13.15 -18.59
N ARG A 132 -5.73 11.89 -18.78
CA ARG A 132 -6.18 11.40 -20.09
C ARG A 132 -7.58 11.90 -20.43
N VAL A 133 -8.46 12.01 -19.47
CA VAL A 133 -9.80 12.59 -19.67
C VAL A 133 -9.66 14.03 -20.16
N LYS A 134 -8.84 14.84 -19.48
CA LYS A 134 -8.56 16.21 -19.89
C LYS A 134 -7.97 16.28 -21.30
N ASP A 135 -6.94 15.49 -21.63
CA ASP A 135 -6.35 15.43 -22.98
C ASP A 135 -7.41 15.15 -24.07
N LEU A 136 -8.34 14.22 -23.81
CA LEU A 136 -9.40 13.88 -24.77
C LEU A 136 -10.51 14.95 -24.86
N ILE A 137 -10.78 15.70 -23.80
CA ILE A 137 -11.67 16.86 -23.81
C ILE A 137 -11.01 18.00 -24.61
N ASP A 138 -9.76 18.34 -24.31
CA ASP A 138 -8.99 19.40 -25.00
C ASP A 138 -8.88 19.13 -26.50
N ARG A 139 -8.81 17.87 -26.94
CA ARG A 139 -8.84 17.45 -28.34
C ARG A 139 -10.24 17.48 -28.98
N GLY A 140 -11.29 17.78 -28.23
CA GLY A 140 -12.68 17.75 -28.68
C GLY A 140 -13.22 16.35 -29.02
N VAL A 141 -12.51 15.28 -28.60
CA VAL A 141 -12.89 13.87 -28.80
C VAL A 141 -13.91 13.41 -27.78
N LEU A 142 -13.66 13.70 -26.50
CA LEU A 142 -14.58 13.41 -25.41
C LEU A 142 -15.45 14.64 -25.13
N ARG A 143 -16.72 14.53 -25.48
CA ARG A 143 -17.72 15.58 -25.24
C ARG A 143 -18.47 15.26 -23.97
N ILE A 144 -18.39 16.13 -22.96
CA ILE A 144 -18.97 15.91 -21.61
C ILE A 144 -20.17 16.82 -21.31
N GLN A 145 -20.68 17.55 -22.30
CA GLN A 145 -21.77 18.52 -22.11
C GLN A 145 -23.13 17.86 -21.83
N SER A 146 -23.28 16.57 -22.12
CA SER A 146 -24.51 15.80 -21.89
C SER A 146 -24.44 14.87 -20.70
N ILE A 147 -23.36 14.87 -19.91
CA ILE A 147 -23.27 14.00 -18.74
C ILE A 147 -24.28 14.39 -17.69
N ARG A 148 -24.96 13.36 -17.16
CA ARG A 148 -25.92 13.47 -16.03
C ARG A 148 -25.27 13.11 -14.71
N TYR A 149 -24.23 12.27 -14.75
CA TYR A 149 -23.53 11.76 -13.57
C TYR A 149 -22.02 12.00 -13.67
N LEU A 150 -21.46 12.55 -12.61
CA LEU A 150 -20.01 12.67 -12.43
C LEU A 150 -19.62 11.96 -11.13
N VAL A 151 -18.74 10.96 -11.22
CA VAL A 151 -18.20 10.25 -10.06
C VAL A 151 -16.73 10.60 -9.89
N LEU A 152 -16.35 10.95 -8.66
CA LEU A 152 -14.96 11.07 -8.22
C LEU A 152 -14.68 9.89 -7.28
N ASP A 153 -14.08 8.81 -7.79
CA ASP A 153 -13.73 7.64 -6.96
C ASP A 153 -12.28 7.72 -6.49
N GLU A 154 -12.07 7.44 -5.20
CA GLU A 154 -10.80 7.66 -4.50
C GLU A 154 -10.30 9.11 -4.68
N ALA A 155 -11.19 10.09 -4.41
CA ALA A 155 -10.91 11.51 -4.60
C ALA A 155 -9.67 12.00 -3.83
N ASP A 156 -9.47 11.50 -2.60
CA ASP A 156 -8.29 11.74 -1.77
C ASP A 156 -7.00 11.27 -2.44
N GLU A 157 -7.00 10.11 -3.07
CA GLU A 157 -5.86 9.58 -3.81
C GLU A 157 -5.56 10.39 -5.07
N MET A 158 -6.58 10.82 -5.83
CA MET A 158 -6.36 11.68 -7.01
C MET A 158 -5.65 12.98 -6.64
N LEU A 159 -6.02 13.60 -5.53
CA LEU A 159 -5.40 14.84 -5.05
C LEU A 159 -3.96 14.62 -4.54
N GLN A 160 -3.72 13.53 -3.81
CA GLN A 160 -2.36 13.15 -3.38
C GLN A 160 -1.43 12.83 -4.56
N MET A 161 -1.99 12.38 -5.70
CA MET A 161 -1.23 12.16 -6.94
C MET A 161 -0.96 13.45 -7.72
N GLY A 162 -1.51 14.58 -7.29
CA GLY A 162 -1.30 15.89 -7.91
C GLY A 162 -2.26 16.21 -9.04
N PHE A 163 -3.34 15.45 -9.25
CA PHE A 163 -4.33 15.68 -10.31
C PHE A 163 -5.30 16.84 -10.04
N ARG A 164 -4.88 17.79 -9.21
CA ARG A 164 -5.75 18.89 -8.81
C ARG A 164 -6.15 19.79 -9.99
N GLU A 165 -5.17 20.18 -10.82
CA GLU A 165 -5.42 21.08 -11.94
C GLU A 165 -6.31 20.43 -12.99
N GLU A 166 -6.07 19.15 -13.29
CA GLU A 166 -6.89 18.39 -14.23
C GLU A 166 -8.32 18.21 -13.70
N LEU A 167 -8.48 17.91 -12.40
CA LEU A 167 -9.80 17.80 -11.78
C LEU A 167 -10.54 19.13 -11.84
N ASP A 168 -9.92 20.23 -11.42
CA ASP A 168 -10.53 21.57 -11.47
C ASP A 168 -10.95 21.92 -12.91
N SER A 169 -10.12 21.64 -13.92
CA SER A 169 -10.44 21.87 -15.33
C SER A 169 -11.65 21.04 -15.81
N ILE A 170 -11.66 19.72 -15.53
CA ILE A 170 -12.77 18.84 -15.92
C ILE A 170 -14.06 19.26 -15.23
N LEU A 171 -14.02 19.56 -13.94
CA LEU A 171 -15.17 19.96 -13.15
C LEU A 171 -15.83 21.24 -13.66
N GLN A 172 -15.01 22.21 -14.12
CA GLN A 172 -15.50 23.47 -14.70
C GLN A 172 -16.22 23.27 -16.04
N GLU A 173 -15.83 22.28 -16.85
CA GLU A 173 -16.43 22.00 -18.15
C GLU A 173 -17.69 21.12 -18.07
N THR A 174 -17.97 20.52 -16.90
CA THR A 174 -19.14 19.66 -16.74
C THR A 174 -20.43 20.46 -16.56
N PRO A 175 -21.60 19.96 -17.03
CA PRO A 175 -22.88 20.66 -16.90
C PRO A 175 -23.24 20.98 -15.44
N ALA A 176 -23.82 22.15 -15.21
CA ALA A 176 -24.27 22.56 -13.87
C ALA A 176 -25.39 21.66 -13.33
N GLY A 177 -26.19 21.05 -14.20
CA GLY A 177 -27.33 20.20 -13.83
C GLY A 177 -27.00 18.74 -13.50
N LYS A 178 -25.71 18.34 -13.61
CA LYS A 178 -25.29 16.97 -13.29
C LYS A 178 -25.44 16.65 -11.81
N GLN A 179 -25.58 15.38 -11.47
CA GLN A 179 -25.40 14.86 -10.11
C GLN A 179 -23.93 14.49 -9.91
N THR A 180 -23.30 15.01 -8.85
CA THR A 180 -21.89 14.73 -8.52
C THR A 180 -21.83 13.77 -7.32
N LEU A 181 -21.11 12.66 -7.50
CA LEU A 181 -20.93 11.59 -6.51
C LEU A 181 -19.46 11.51 -6.13
N LEU A 182 -19.12 11.90 -4.90
CA LEU A 182 -17.76 11.89 -4.38
C LEU A 182 -17.59 10.69 -3.45
N PHE A 183 -16.74 9.74 -3.84
CA PHE A 183 -16.38 8.57 -3.05
C PHE A 183 -14.93 8.69 -2.58
N SER A 184 -14.71 8.60 -1.27
CA SER A 184 -13.38 8.74 -0.67
C SER A 184 -13.26 7.89 0.60
N ALA A 185 -12.05 7.47 0.93
CA ALA A 185 -11.77 6.81 2.20
C ALA A 185 -11.54 7.82 3.32
N THR A 186 -11.02 9.00 2.98
CA THR A 186 -10.68 10.08 3.90
C THR A 186 -11.24 11.41 3.40
N MET A 187 -11.38 12.40 4.31
CA MET A 187 -11.88 13.73 3.96
C MET A 187 -10.86 14.83 4.34
N PRO A 188 -9.69 14.86 3.66
CA PRO A 188 -8.72 15.93 3.86
C PRO A 188 -9.26 17.28 3.35
N LYS A 189 -8.60 18.38 3.74
CA LYS A 189 -9.03 19.74 3.41
C LYS A 189 -9.21 19.97 1.90
N GLU A 190 -8.37 19.33 1.09
CA GLU A 190 -8.42 19.42 -0.37
C GLU A 190 -9.68 18.78 -0.94
N VAL A 191 -10.07 17.60 -0.45
CA VAL A 191 -11.32 16.91 -0.85
C VAL A 191 -12.53 17.73 -0.44
N TYR A 192 -12.53 18.25 0.81
CA TYR A 192 -13.58 19.14 1.28
C TYR A 192 -13.72 20.40 0.43
N ARG A 193 -12.60 20.96 -0.06
CA ARG A 193 -12.61 22.11 -0.98
C ARG A 193 -13.27 21.78 -2.31
N ILE A 194 -12.99 20.60 -2.89
CA ILE A 194 -13.70 20.15 -4.13
C ILE A 194 -15.19 20.06 -3.86
N ALA A 195 -15.58 19.39 -2.78
CA ALA A 195 -17.00 19.28 -2.42
C ALA A 195 -17.66 20.66 -2.29
N LYS A 196 -17.05 21.59 -1.57
CA LYS A 196 -17.57 22.93 -1.37
C LYS A 196 -17.69 23.75 -2.66
N ASN A 197 -16.75 23.61 -3.61
CA ASN A 197 -16.70 24.44 -4.80
C ASN A 197 -17.54 23.91 -5.96
N TYR A 198 -17.72 22.58 -6.05
CA TYR A 198 -18.28 21.93 -7.23
C TYR A 198 -19.52 21.07 -6.98
N MET A 199 -19.89 20.85 -5.71
CA MET A 199 -21.10 20.10 -5.34
C MET A 199 -22.19 21.01 -4.80
N ARG A 200 -23.46 20.63 -5.03
CA ARG A 200 -24.64 21.37 -4.63
C ARG A 200 -25.32 20.64 -3.49
N ASP A 201 -25.34 21.25 -2.30
CA ASP A 201 -25.99 20.75 -1.08
C ASP A 201 -25.82 19.22 -0.93
N PRO A 202 -24.57 18.72 -0.93
CA PRO A 202 -24.33 17.28 -0.96
C PRO A 202 -24.80 16.61 0.33
N GLU A 203 -25.52 15.51 0.17
CA GLU A 203 -25.81 14.61 1.29
C GLU A 203 -24.52 13.84 1.65
N GLU A 204 -24.26 13.66 2.95
CA GLU A 204 -23.12 12.88 3.41
C GLU A 204 -23.57 11.53 3.96
N VAL A 205 -22.97 10.45 3.46
CA VAL A 205 -23.15 9.09 3.98
C VAL A 205 -21.81 8.47 4.33
N ALA A 206 -21.74 7.77 5.45
CA ALA A 206 -20.56 7.05 5.88
C ALA A 206 -20.88 5.58 6.16
N ALA A 207 -20.03 4.68 5.68
CA ALA A 207 -20.07 3.26 6.02
C ALA A 207 -18.93 2.95 7.01
N GLY A 208 -19.27 2.95 8.28
CA GLY A 208 -18.30 2.83 9.38
C GLY A 208 -17.71 4.16 9.85
N PRO A 209 -16.87 4.14 10.88
CA PRO A 209 -16.21 5.34 11.36
C PRO A 209 -15.23 5.89 10.32
N VAL A 210 -15.35 7.18 10.02
CA VAL A 210 -14.45 7.91 9.12
C VAL A 210 -12.99 7.77 9.62
N ASN A 211 -12.07 7.45 8.74
CA ASN A 211 -10.65 7.21 9.04
C ASN A 211 -10.36 5.98 9.94
N ALA A 212 -11.32 5.11 10.19
CA ALA A 212 -11.04 3.85 10.87
C ALA A 212 -10.34 2.89 9.89
N GLY A 213 -9.23 2.30 10.33
CA GLY A 213 -8.60 1.18 9.59
C GLY A 213 -9.56 -0.02 9.48
N ALA A 214 -9.31 -0.95 8.55
CA ALA A 214 -10.12 -2.16 8.40
C ALA A 214 -10.27 -2.87 9.75
N GLU A 215 -11.49 -3.27 10.11
CA GLU A 215 -11.79 -3.77 11.47
C GLU A 215 -10.99 -5.03 11.85
N GLN A 216 -10.62 -5.82 10.87
CA GLN A 216 -9.97 -7.13 11.05
C GLN A 216 -8.46 -7.10 10.76
N VAL A 217 -7.81 -5.94 10.92
CA VAL A 217 -6.36 -5.81 10.74
C VAL A 217 -5.68 -5.66 12.10
N ASP A 218 -4.76 -6.57 12.39
CA ASP A 218 -3.85 -6.46 13.52
C ASP A 218 -2.69 -5.52 13.16
N HIS A 219 -2.49 -4.47 13.97
CA HIS A 219 -1.42 -3.49 13.74
C HIS A 219 -0.25 -3.78 14.68
N LEU A 220 0.85 -4.22 14.08
CA LEU A 220 2.07 -4.60 14.80
C LEU A 220 3.22 -3.65 14.42
N TYR A 221 4.17 -3.45 15.35
CA TYR A 221 5.41 -2.79 14.99
C TYR A 221 6.63 -3.43 15.64
N TYR A 222 7.71 -3.48 14.87
CA TYR A 222 9.03 -3.89 15.30
C TYR A 222 9.94 -2.67 15.39
N MET A 223 10.73 -2.60 16.45
CA MET A 223 11.65 -1.48 16.67
C MET A 223 13.10 -1.95 16.58
N THR A 224 13.86 -1.31 15.69
CA THR A 224 15.26 -1.63 15.43
C THR A 224 16.07 -0.39 15.07
N HIS A 225 17.37 -0.54 14.89
CA HIS A 225 18.21 0.49 14.28
C HIS A 225 18.01 0.53 12.75
N ALA A 226 18.09 1.72 12.15
CA ALA A 226 17.86 1.91 10.71
C ALA A 226 18.72 0.98 9.82
N LYS A 227 19.95 0.68 10.21
CA LYS A 227 20.87 -0.20 9.48
C LYS A 227 20.42 -1.65 9.45
N HIS A 228 19.59 -2.09 10.39
CA HIS A 228 19.12 -3.48 10.53
C HIS A 228 17.69 -3.69 10.01
N ARG A 229 17.14 -2.70 9.30
CA ARG A 229 15.75 -2.75 8.83
C ARG A 229 15.51 -3.91 7.87
N TYR A 230 16.48 -4.21 7.00
CA TYR A 230 16.40 -5.33 6.07
C TYR A 230 16.44 -6.68 6.78
N GLU A 231 17.34 -6.87 7.76
CA GLU A 231 17.43 -8.10 8.55
C GLU A 231 16.13 -8.37 9.33
N VAL A 232 15.49 -7.31 9.84
CA VAL A 232 14.17 -7.44 10.50
C VAL A 232 13.10 -7.86 9.49
N LEU A 233 13.07 -7.25 8.30
CA LEU A 233 12.14 -7.64 7.24
C LEU A 233 12.33 -9.11 6.85
N LYS A 234 13.56 -9.58 6.71
CA LYS A 234 13.89 -10.97 6.42
C LYS A 234 13.38 -11.91 7.53
N ARG A 235 13.63 -11.56 8.80
CA ARG A 235 13.13 -12.35 9.95
C ARG A 235 11.60 -12.41 9.99
N ILE A 236 10.90 -11.33 9.61
CA ILE A 236 9.44 -11.33 9.50
C ILE A 236 8.99 -12.31 8.41
N ALA A 237 9.62 -12.29 7.24
CA ALA A 237 9.31 -13.21 6.15
C ALA A 237 9.57 -14.68 6.55
N ASP A 238 10.69 -14.94 7.21
CA ASP A 238 11.06 -16.29 7.68
C ASP A 238 10.11 -16.79 8.79
N MET A 239 9.60 -15.89 9.63
CA MET A 239 8.62 -16.24 10.66
C MET A 239 7.23 -16.58 10.11
N HIS A 240 6.94 -16.10 8.87
CA HIS A 240 5.67 -16.30 8.18
C HIS A 240 5.87 -16.96 6.81
N PRO A 241 6.21 -18.27 6.74
CA PRO A 241 6.56 -18.95 5.48
C PRO A 241 5.46 -18.96 4.42
N ASP A 242 4.20 -18.76 4.82
CA ASP A 242 3.04 -18.67 3.92
C ASP A 242 2.63 -17.20 3.67
N ILE A 243 3.56 -16.25 3.92
CA ILE A 243 3.30 -14.83 3.70
C ILE A 243 2.94 -14.56 2.24
N TYR A 244 1.86 -13.82 2.04
CA TYR A 244 1.49 -13.24 0.76
C TYR A 244 1.18 -11.77 1.01
N GLY A 245 2.08 -10.88 0.61
CA GLY A 245 2.01 -9.51 1.08
C GLY A 245 2.72 -8.49 0.23
N ILE A 246 2.52 -7.21 0.61
CA ILE A 246 3.19 -6.06 0.02
C ILE A 246 4.12 -5.42 1.06
N VAL A 247 5.34 -5.10 0.63
CA VAL A 247 6.33 -4.34 1.37
C VAL A 247 6.38 -2.92 0.81
N PHE A 248 6.01 -1.94 1.60
CA PHE A 248 6.02 -0.54 1.20
C PHE A 248 7.34 0.13 1.53
N CYS A 249 8.05 0.60 0.50
CA CYS A 249 9.28 1.39 0.59
C CYS A 249 9.01 2.83 0.19
N ARG A 250 9.84 3.76 0.70
CA ARG A 250 9.66 5.21 0.47
C ARG A 250 10.04 5.64 -0.93
N THR A 251 11.13 5.08 -1.49
CA THR A 251 11.69 5.51 -2.78
C THR A 251 11.77 4.35 -3.77
N ARG A 252 11.81 4.68 -5.08
CA ARG A 252 11.99 3.70 -6.16
C ARG A 252 13.30 2.93 -6.00
N GLN A 253 14.37 3.64 -5.65
CA GLN A 253 15.69 3.04 -5.44
C GLN A 253 15.67 2.03 -4.29
N GLU A 254 15.12 2.41 -3.14
CA GLU A 254 14.98 1.52 -1.98
C GLU A 254 14.11 0.29 -2.31
N THR A 255 13.02 0.50 -3.08
CA THR A 255 12.15 -0.59 -3.54
C THR A 255 12.94 -1.63 -4.34
N LYS A 256 13.76 -1.16 -5.30
CA LYS A 256 14.61 -2.04 -6.10
C LYS A 256 15.65 -2.76 -5.24
N GLU A 257 16.38 -2.02 -4.39
CA GLU A 257 17.41 -2.60 -3.52
C GLU A 257 16.87 -3.67 -2.57
N VAL A 258 15.70 -3.43 -1.98
CA VAL A 258 15.05 -4.40 -1.08
C VAL A 258 14.57 -5.62 -1.86
N ALA A 259 13.97 -5.44 -3.03
CA ALA A 259 13.54 -6.57 -3.87
C ALA A 259 14.73 -7.40 -4.38
N ASP A 260 15.81 -6.76 -4.86
CA ASP A 260 17.01 -7.42 -5.33
C ASP A 260 17.68 -8.25 -4.21
N LYS A 261 17.73 -7.71 -2.98
CA LYS A 261 18.21 -8.45 -1.81
C LYS A 261 17.35 -9.66 -1.48
N PHE A 262 16.00 -9.49 -1.52
CA PHE A 262 15.09 -10.61 -1.28
C PHE A 262 15.26 -11.72 -2.30
N MET A 263 15.33 -11.37 -3.59
CA MET A 263 15.57 -12.35 -4.65
C MET A 263 16.94 -13.02 -4.51
N GLY A 264 17.98 -12.25 -4.15
CA GLY A 264 19.33 -12.78 -3.87
C GLY A 264 19.36 -13.73 -2.67
N ASP A 265 18.53 -13.51 -1.67
CA ASP A 265 18.34 -14.39 -0.51
C ASP A 265 17.43 -15.60 -0.81
N GLY A 266 16.88 -15.72 -2.02
CA GLY A 266 16.06 -16.85 -2.47
C GLY A 266 14.57 -16.74 -2.20
N TYR A 267 14.06 -15.53 -1.89
CA TYR A 267 12.62 -15.31 -1.74
C TYR A 267 11.95 -15.06 -3.09
N ASN A 268 10.71 -15.51 -3.21
CA ASN A 268 9.85 -15.20 -4.35
C ASN A 268 9.32 -13.76 -4.23
N ALA A 269 10.13 -12.79 -4.60
CA ALA A 269 9.82 -11.38 -4.55
C ALA A 269 9.99 -10.70 -5.91
N ASP A 270 9.39 -9.52 -6.07
CA ASP A 270 9.63 -8.66 -7.23
C ASP A 270 9.34 -7.20 -6.86
N ALA A 271 9.89 -6.26 -7.63
CA ALA A 271 9.74 -4.83 -7.41
C ALA A 271 8.61 -4.23 -8.25
N LEU A 272 7.87 -3.26 -7.66
CA LEU A 272 6.87 -2.47 -8.37
C LEU A 272 7.10 -0.98 -8.10
N HIS A 273 7.60 -0.25 -9.08
CA HIS A 273 7.92 1.18 -8.97
C HIS A 273 7.70 1.94 -10.28
N GLY A 274 7.78 3.27 -10.22
CA GLY A 274 7.45 4.14 -11.34
C GLY A 274 8.39 4.07 -12.55
N ASP A 275 9.58 3.48 -12.42
CA ASP A 275 10.52 3.35 -13.54
C ASP A 275 10.24 2.11 -14.42
N LEU A 276 9.36 1.22 -13.97
CA LEU A 276 8.91 0.10 -14.79
C LEU A 276 8.01 0.58 -15.93
N SER A 277 8.28 0.09 -17.13
CA SER A 277 7.35 0.25 -18.26
C SER A 277 6.02 -0.44 -17.96
N GLN A 278 4.96 -0.03 -18.64
CA GLN A 278 3.64 -0.62 -18.41
C GLN A 278 3.60 -2.14 -18.64
N PRO A 279 4.20 -2.70 -19.71
CA PRO A 279 4.27 -4.16 -19.87
C PRO A 279 4.99 -4.88 -18.73
N GLN A 280 6.06 -4.26 -18.17
CA GLN A 280 6.76 -4.83 -17.01
C GLN A 280 5.88 -4.82 -15.76
N ARG A 281 5.15 -3.72 -15.51
CA ARG A 281 4.20 -3.64 -14.40
C ARG A 281 3.11 -4.71 -14.52
N ASP A 282 2.51 -4.84 -15.71
CA ASP A 282 1.48 -5.84 -15.99
C ASP A 282 2.02 -7.26 -15.79
N TYR A 283 3.27 -7.54 -16.19
CA TYR A 283 3.94 -8.82 -15.99
C TYR A 283 4.12 -9.16 -14.50
N VAL A 284 4.71 -8.23 -13.72
CA VAL A 284 4.91 -8.40 -12.28
C VAL A 284 3.57 -8.61 -11.57
N MET A 285 2.56 -7.80 -11.89
CA MET A 285 1.24 -7.90 -11.28
C MET A 285 0.53 -9.22 -11.61
N ASN A 286 0.66 -9.72 -12.84
CA ASN A 286 0.08 -11.01 -13.21
C ASN A 286 0.73 -12.17 -12.45
N ARG A 287 2.06 -12.14 -12.28
CA ARG A 287 2.77 -13.13 -11.46
C ARG A 287 2.35 -13.07 -10.00
N PHE A 288 2.17 -11.86 -9.45
CA PHE A 288 1.73 -11.67 -8.08
C PHE A 288 0.30 -12.20 -7.88
N ARG A 289 -0.66 -11.83 -8.74
CA ARG A 289 -2.05 -12.37 -8.70
C ARG A 289 -2.11 -13.89 -8.78
N LYS A 290 -1.24 -14.50 -9.57
CA LYS A 290 -1.10 -15.96 -9.69
C LYS A 290 -0.35 -16.61 -8.53
N ARG A 291 0.02 -15.85 -7.49
CA ARG A 291 0.80 -16.29 -6.33
C ARG A 291 2.17 -16.90 -6.68
N GLN A 292 2.73 -16.58 -7.86
CA GLN A 292 4.09 -16.93 -8.25
C GLN A 292 5.12 -16.02 -7.56
N ILE A 293 4.70 -14.87 -7.07
CA ILE A 293 5.45 -13.94 -6.21
C ILE A 293 4.72 -13.90 -4.87
N GLN A 294 5.44 -14.09 -3.77
CA GLN A 294 4.90 -14.04 -2.41
C GLN A 294 4.98 -12.62 -1.82
N MET A 295 6.04 -11.88 -2.15
CA MET A 295 6.32 -10.57 -1.59
C MET A 295 6.48 -9.55 -2.73
N LEU A 296 5.55 -8.62 -2.82
CA LEU A 296 5.65 -7.49 -3.75
C LEU A 296 6.26 -6.29 -3.03
N VAL A 297 7.45 -5.85 -3.44
CA VAL A 297 8.09 -4.66 -2.88
C VAL A 297 7.69 -3.45 -3.72
N ALA A 298 7.04 -2.45 -3.12
CA ALA A 298 6.42 -1.38 -3.90
C ALA A 298 6.55 0.01 -3.25
N THR A 299 6.52 1.05 -4.09
CA THR A 299 6.27 2.42 -3.64
C THR A 299 4.76 2.66 -3.52
N ASP A 300 4.34 3.65 -2.71
CA ASP A 300 2.93 4.02 -2.59
C ASP A 300 2.26 4.28 -3.94
N VAL A 301 2.89 5.12 -4.77
CA VAL A 301 2.36 5.49 -6.08
C VAL A 301 2.15 4.27 -6.98
N ALA A 302 3.09 3.33 -6.96
CA ALA A 302 3.01 2.14 -7.80
C ALA A 302 2.00 1.10 -7.27
N ALA A 303 1.76 1.08 -5.96
CA ALA A 303 0.81 0.16 -5.32
C ALA A 303 -0.63 0.70 -5.27
N ARG A 304 -0.85 1.96 -5.65
CA ARG A 304 -2.21 2.54 -5.73
C ARG A 304 -3.03 1.86 -6.82
N GLY A 305 -4.32 1.70 -6.54
CA GLY A 305 -5.25 1.06 -7.48
C GLY A 305 -4.98 -0.42 -7.74
N LEU A 306 -4.06 -1.06 -6.99
CA LEU A 306 -3.85 -2.49 -7.13
C LEU A 306 -5.09 -3.25 -6.64
N ASP A 307 -5.73 -3.95 -7.55
CA ASP A 307 -6.72 -4.96 -7.22
C ASP A 307 -6.00 -6.26 -6.86
N VAL A 308 -5.55 -6.31 -5.62
CA VAL A 308 -5.04 -7.53 -5.02
C VAL A 308 -5.80 -7.76 -3.73
N ASN A 309 -6.59 -8.80 -3.74
CA ASN A 309 -7.37 -9.26 -2.61
C ASN A 309 -6.62 -10.38 -1.89
N ASP A 310 -7.00 -10.64 -0.64
CA ASP A 310 -6.46 -11.73 0.18
C ASP A 310 -4.97 -11.62 0.56
N LEU A 311 -4.44 -10.41 0.67
CA LEU A 311 -3.12 -10.25 1.27
C LEU A 311 -3.17 -10.65 2.74
N THR A 312 -2.22 -11.49 3.15
CA THR A 312 -2.06 -11.87 4.55
C THR A 312 -1.38 -10.76 5.36
N HIS A 313 -0.41 -10.09 4.72
CA HIS A 313 0.42 -9.07 5.37
C HIS A 313 0.59 -7.82 4.52
N VAL A 314 0.62 -6.69 5.20
CA VAL A 314 1.12 -5.41 4.68
C VAL A 314 2.31 -5.00 5.55
N ILE A 315 3.47 -4.80 4.94
CA ILE A 315 4.68 -4.43 5.69
C ILE A 315 5.10 -3.01 5.29
N ASN A 316 5.10 -2.12 6.27
CA ASN A 316 5.66 -0.79 6.11
C ASN A 316 7.16 -0.86 6.43
N TYR A 317 7.99 -1.06 5.42
CA TYR A 317 9.45 -1.00 5.55
C TYR A 317 9.87 0.39 6.04
N ASN A 318 9.18 1.42 5.54
CA ASN A 318 9.19 2.77 6.07
C ASN A 318 7.75 3.21 6.39
N LEU A 319 7.56 3.93 7.49
CA LEU A 319 6.30 4.64 7.69
C LEU A 319 6.10 5.68 6.58
N PRO A 320 4.88 5.83 6.05
CA PRO A 320 4.59 6.86 5.05
C PRO A 320 4.76 8.25 5.66
N ASP A 321 5.08 9.25 4.84
CA ASP A 321 5.27 10.62 5.34
C ASP A 321 3.94 11.20 5.85
N GLU A 322 2.86 10.99 5.13
CA GLU A 322 1.49 11.32 5.52
C GLU A 322 0.82 10.13 6.22
N LEU A 323 0.18 10.38 7.36
CA LEU A 323 -0.39 9.33 8.19
C LEU A 323 -1.60 8.64 7.53
N GLU A 324 -2.36 9.38 6.72
CA GLU A 324 -3.52 8.89 5.97
C GLU A 324 -3.13 7.78 4.99
N VAL A 325 -1.96 7.87 4.38
CA VAL A 325 -1.42 6.83 3.48
C VAL A 325 -1.27 5.49 4.19
N TYR A 326 -0.99 5.50 5.50
CA TYR A 326 -0.95 4.25 6.27
C TYR A 326 -2.29 3.50 6.25
N ILE A 327 -3.40 4.21 6.32
CA ILE A 327 -4.75 3.61 6.26
C ILE A 327 -4.96 2.94 4.91
N HIS A 328 -4.58 3.59 3.81
CA HIS A 328 -4.67 3.05 2.46
C HIS A 328 -3.77 1.82 2.26
N ARG A 329 -2.55 1.83 2.83
CA ARG A 329 -1.66 0.67 2.82
C ARG A 329 -2.26 -0.50 3.61
N SER A 330 -2.64 -0.28 4.87
CA SER A 330 -3.19 -1.31 5.74
C SER A 330 -4.49 -1.89 5.22
N GLY A 331 -5.30 -1.07 4.53
CA GLY A 331 -6.52 -1.52 3.85
C GLY A 331 -6.31 -2.47 2.66
N ARG A 332 -5.07 -2.84 2.30
CA ARG A 332 -4.79 -3.90 1.31
C ARG A 332 -4.88 -5.31 1.90
N THR A 333 -4.98 -5.43 3.23
CA THR A 333 -5.23 -6.70 3.94
C THR A 333 -6.51 -6.61 4.80
N GLY A 334 -6.95 -7.71 5.37
CA GLY A 334 -8.13 -7.74 6.24
C GLY A 334 -9.47 -7.49 5.54
N ARG A 335 -9.58 -7.87 4.26
CA ARG A 335 -10.80 -7.67 3.45
C ARG A 335 -11.72 -8.90 3.48
N ALA A 336 -12.99 -8.69 3.13
CA ALA A 336 -14.01 -9.74 3.00
C ALA A 336 -14.12 -10.65 4.25
N GLY A 337 -14.03 -10.07 5.45
CA GLY A 337 -14.16 -10.82 6.70
C GLY A 337 -12.92 -11.63 7.11
N LYS A 338 -11.84 -11.59 6.33
CA LYS A 338 -10.58 -12.27 6.66
C LYS A 338 -9.71 -11.42 7.59
N LYS A 339 -8.95 -12.07 8.48
CA LYS A 339 -7.95 -11.39 9.32
C LYS A 339 -6.73 -11.02 8.47
N GLY A 340 -6.19 -9.83 8.71
CA GLY A 340 -4.98 -9.34 8.09
C GLY A 340 -3.99 -8.79 9.10
N THR A 341 -2.73 -8.66 8.73
CA THR A 341 -1.69 -8.11 9.60
C THR A 341 -0.98 -6.96 8.90
N SER A 342 -0.95 -5.79 9.55
CA SER A 342 -0.16 -4.64 9.11
C SER A 342 1.03 -4.45 10.05
N ILE A 343 2.23 -4.60 9.51
CA ILE A 343 3.49 -4.54 10.25
C ILE A 343 4.24 -3.26 9.89
N SER A 344 4.78 -2.57 10.90
CA SER A 344 5.65 -1.41 10.68
C SER A 344 7.04 -1.67 11.26
N ILE A 345 8.09 -1.44 10.46
CA ILE A 345 9.47 -1.50 10.92
C ILE A 345 9.93 -0.06 11.20
N ILE A 346 10.12 0.26 12.48
CA ILE A 346 10.44 1.62 12.91
C ILE A 346 11.80 1.68 13.64
N HIS A 347 12.39 2.87 13.68
CA HIS A 347 13.48 3.16 14.59
C HIS A 347 12.99 4.02 15.78
N THR A 348 13.79 4.13 16.83
CA THR A 348 13.41 4.78 18.09
C THR A 348 12.86 6.21 17.93
N ARG A 349 13.39 6.98 16.96
CA ARG A 349 12.93 8.35 16.69
C ARG A 349 11.52 8.42 16.07
N GLU A 350 11.00 7.31 15.51
CA GLU A 350 9.68 7.26 14.87
C GLU A 350 8.55 6.82 15.84
N THR A 351 8.87 6.54 17.10
CA THR A 351 7.88 6.08 18.11
C THR A 351 6.71 7.05 18.28
N HIS A 352 6.97 8.37 18.18
CA HIS A 352 5.91 9.38 18.25
C HIS A 352 4.89 9.25 17.11
N ARG A 353 5.32 8.78 15.93
CA ARG A 353 4.44 8.58 14.76
C ARG A 353 3.47 7.43 14.98
N ILE A 354 3.88 6.37 15.70
CA ILE A 354 2.96 5.27 16.07
C ILE A 354 1.81 5.82 16.92
N LYS A 355 2.09 6.68 17.92
CA LYS A 355 1.04 7.31 18.72
C LYS A 355 0.09 8.19 17.88
N SER A 356 0.62 8.86 16.86
CA SER A 356 -0.20 9.65 15.94
C SER A 356 -1.07 8.75 15.05
N LEU A 357 -0.53 7.61 14.59
CA LEU A 357 -1.29 6.59 13.83
C LEU A 357 -2.40 5.96 14.68
N GLU A 358 -2.15 5.66 15.96
CA GLU A 358 -3.18 5.16 16.88
C GLU A 358 -4.36 6.14 17.03
N LYS A 359 -4.05 7.44 17.15
CA LYS A 359 -5.09 8.48 17.23
C LYS A 359 -5.89 8.61 15.94
N LEU A 360 -5.22 8.54 14.79
CA LEU A 360 -5.86 8.67 13.49
C LEU A 360 -6.72 7.46 13.15
N SER A 361 -6.17 6.25 13.27
CA SER A 361 -6.83 5.00 12.91
C SER A 361 -7.82 4.50 13.96
N LYS A 362 -7.78 5.07 15.18
CA LYS A 362 -8.51 4.59 16.37
C LYS A 362 -8.23 3.12 16.70
N LYS A 363 -7.05 2.61 16.29
CA LYS A 363 -6.59 1.24 16.50
C LYS A 363 -5.36 1.24 17.39
N LYS A 364 -5.21 0.20 18.20
CA LYS A 364 -4.03 0.00 19.02
C LYS A 364 -2.93 -0.67 18.21
N PHE A 365 -1.68 -0.19 18.36
CA PHE A 365 -0.51 -0.78 17.74
C PHE A 365 0.26 -1.59 18.80
N THR A 366 0.49 -2.86 18.52
CA THR A 366 1.19 -3.74 19.44
C THR A 366 2.67 -3.81 19.07
N ARG A 367 3.53 -3.48 20.04
CA ARG A 367 4.97 -3.71 19.89
C ARG A 367 5.25 -5.19 19.96
N VAL A 368 5.96 -5.72 18.97
CA VAL A 368 6.39 -7.12 18.93
C VAL A 368 7.92 -7.17 18.98
N ARG A 369 8.43 -8.15 19.71
CA ARG A 369 9.86 -8.45 19.74
C ARG A 369 10.30 -9.04 18.40
N ILE A 370 11.45 -8.62 17.91
CA ILE A 370 12.05 -9.20 16.71
C ILE A 370 12.43 -10.65 17.04
N PRO A 371 11.97 -11.64 16.24
CA PRO A 371 12.22 -13.04 16.53
C PRO A 371 13.72 -13.37 16.58
N GLU A 372 14.10 -14.23 17.47
CA GLU A 372 15.45 -14.76 17.55
C GLU A 372 15.66 -15.85 16.46
N GLY A 373 16.91 -16.03 16.03
CA GLY A 373 17.23 -17.04 15.03
C GLY A 373 16.74 -18.44 15.37
N LYS A 374 16.82 -18.83 16.65
CA LYS A 374 16.35 -20.14 17.12
C LYS A 374 14.84 -20.32 16.97
N GLU A 375 14.04 -19.29 17.25
CA GLU A 375 12.58 -19.31 17.07
C GLU A 375 12.21 -19.46 15.60
N ILE A 376 12.90 -18.71 14.72
CA ILE A 376 12.71 -18.77 13.29
C ILE A 376 13.04 -20.17 12.75
N CYS A 377 14.21 -20.71 13.13
CA CYS A 377 14.63 -22.06 12.76
C CYS A 377 13.57 -23.10 13.15
N LYS A 378 13.11 -23.04 14.40
CA LYS A 378 12.04 -23.94 14.88
C LYS A 378 10.77 -23.82 14.03
N LYS A 379 10.32 -22.59 13.74
CA LYS A 379 9.10 -22.35 12.94
C LYS A 379 9.23 -22.89 11.53
N GLN A 380 10.36 -22.64 10.87
CA GLN A 380 10.61 -23.09 9.51
C GLN A 380 10.73 -24.61 9.43
N LEU A 381 11.40 -25.24 10.39
CA LEU A 381 11.52 -26.70 10.45
C LEU A 381 10.13 -27.36 10.59
N PHE A 382 9.31 -26.88 11.54
CA PHE A 382 7.96 -27.42 11.70
C PHE A 382 7.07 -27.17 10.48
N ASN A 383 7.22 -26.04 9.80
CA ASN A 383 6.49 -25.77 8.56
C ASN A 383 6.91 -26.71 7.43
N MET A 384 8.21 -27.03 7.33
CA MET A 384 8.73 -28.01 6.37
C MET A 384 8.13 -29.40 6.62
N ILE A 385 8.11 -29.85 7.87
CA ILE A 385 7.50 -31.13 8.25
C ILE A 385 6.00 -31.15 7.94
N ALA A 386 5.27 -30.08 8.29
CA ALA A 386 3.83 -29.98 7.99
C ALA A 386 3.52 -29.95 6.48
N LYS A 387 4.41 -29.39 5.65
CA LYS A 387 4.31 -29.49 4.19
C LYS A 387 4.55 -30.92 3.71
N MET A 388 5.53 -31.60 4.28
CA MET A 388 5.83 -32.98 3.97
C MET A 388 4.67 -33.94 4.29
N GLU A 389 3.99 -33.74 5.42
CA GLU A 389 2.78 -34.50 5.79
C GLU A 389 1.62 -34.34 4.82
N LYS A 390 1.55 -33.18 4.12
CA LYS A 390 0.44 -32.84 3.20
C LYS A 390 0.78 -33.08 1.74
N VAL A 391 2.01 -33.46 1.42
CA VAL A 391 2.42 -33.73 0.03
C VAL A 391 1.60 -34.91 -0.49
N GLN A 392 0.86 -34.66 -1.57
CA GLN A 392 0.29 -35.74 -2.37
C GLN A 392 1.38 -36.22 -3.33
N VAL A 393 1.86 -37.42 -3.11
CA VAL A 393 2.87 -38.02 -3.95
C VAL A 393 2.25 -38.29 -5.33
N GLN A 394 2.84 -37.75 -6.39
CA GLN A 394 2.44 -38.09 -7.76
C GLN A 394 3.11 -39.40 -8.14
N ASP A 395 2.51 -40.52 -7.71
CA ASP A 395 3.05 -41.88 -7.85
C ASP A 395 3.48 -42.22 -9.29
N GLU A 396 2.70 -41.79 -10.28
CA GLU A 396 3.00 -42.05 -11.71
C GLU A 396 4.35 -41.51 -12.18
N GLN A 397 4.86 -40.43 -11.56
CA GLN A 397 6.11 -39.80 -11.99
C GLN A 397 7.36 -40.35 -11.28
N ILE A 398 7.22 -40.86 -10.06
CA ILE A 398 8.35 -41.26 -9.22
C ILE A 398 8.41 -42.76 -8.97
N ASN A 399 7.35 -43.53 -9.23
CA ASN A 399 7.28 -44.95 -8.92
C ASN A 399 8.38 -45.77 -9.60
N ASP A 400 8.80 -45.41 -10.81
CA ASP A 400 9.88 -46.11 -11.52
C ASP A 400 11.25 -45.96 -10.83
N PHE A 401 11.44 -44.90 -10.04
CA PHE A 401 12.71 -44.61 -9.34
C PHE A 401 12.72 -45.11 -7.90
N LEU A 402 11.54 -45.23 -7.25
CA LEU A 402 11.42 -45.58 -5.84
C LEU A 402 12.08 -46.92 -5.48
N PRO A 403 11.97 -48.00 -6.26
CA PRO A 403 12.57 -49.29 -5.90
C PRO A 403 14.11 -49.21 -5.75
N GLU A 404 14.78 -48.49 -6.63
CA GLU A 404 16.24 -48.28 -6.55
C GLU A 404 16.61 -47.40 -5.35
N ILE A 405 15.83 -46.38 -5.09
CA ILE A 405 16.03 -45.48 -3.94
C ILE A 405 15.86 -46.25 -2.63
N PHE A 406 14.80 -47.05 -2.52
CA PHE A 406 14.56 -47.88 -1.33
C PHE A 406 15.70 -48.86 -1.08
N LYS A 407 16.13 -49.58 -2.12
CA LYS A 407 17.29 -50.51 -2.04
C LYS A 407 18.55 -49.78 -1.59
N LYS A 408 18.80 -48.56 -2.07
CA LYS A 408 19.98 -47.78 -1.71
C LYS A 408 19.96 -47.29 -0.28
N LEU A 409 18.77 -47.03 0.27
CA LEU A 409 18.58 -46.46 1.61
C LEU A 409 18.15 -47.50 2.66
N ASP A 410 17.97 -48.78 2.29
CA ASP A 410 17.48 -49.87 3.14
C ASP A 410 18.32 -50.12 4.42
N TRP A 411 19.59 -49.76 4.35
CA TRP A 411 20.54 -49.88 5.49
C TRP A 411 20.37 -48.76 6.53
N MET A 412 19.63 -47.71 6.24
CA MET A 412 19.43 -46.57 7.15
C MET A 412 18.23 -46.78 8.04
N SER A 413 18.39 -46.43 9.31
CA SER A 413 17.24 -46.35 10.22
C SER A 413 16.31 -45.20 9.81
N LYS A 414 15.03 -45.30 10.18
CA LYS A 414 14.05 -44.22 9.97
C LYS A 414 14.54 -42.92 10.62
N GLU A 415 15.14 -43.00 11.79
CA GLU A 415 15.69 -41.87 12.54
C GLU A 415 16.84 -41.21 11.80
N ASP A 416 17.74 -41.99 11.19
CA ASP A 416 18.87 -41.48 10.44
C ASP A 416 18.41 -40.87 9.10
N LEU A 417 17.43 -41.48 8.45
CA LEU A 417 16.80 -40.92 7.24
C LEU A 417 16.20 -39.53 7.50
N ILE A 418 15.40 -39.42 8.58
CA ILE A 418 14.82 -38.14 8.97
C ILE A 418 15.92 -37.13 9.31
N ARG A 419 16.93 -37.53 10.08
CA ARG A 419 18.06 -36.65 10.45
C ARG A 419 18.80 -36.15 9.23
N ASN A 420 19.12 -37.04 8.29
CA ASN A 420 19.83 -36.68 7.07
C ASN A 420 19.00 -35.79 6.16
N PHE A 421 17.70 -36.08 5.99
CA PHE A 421 16.77 -35.27 5.24
C PHE A 421 16.69 -33.84 5.81
N VAL A 422 16.45 -33.72 7.11
CA VAL A 422 16.42 -32.43 7.82
C VAL A 422 17.76 -31.70 7.64
N SER A 423 18.89 -32.40 7.72
CA SER A 423 20.21 -31.79 7.58
C SER A 423 20.45 -31.26 6.18
N VAL A 424 20.11 -32.02 5.13
CA VAL A 424 20.28 -31.59 3.73
C VAL A 424 19.46 -30.34 3.43
N GLU A 425 18.20 -30.34 3.84
CA GLU A 425 17.27 -29.24 3.50
C GLU A 425 17.46 -28.01 4.41
N PHE A 426 17.95 -28.20 5.63
CA PHE A 426 17.85 -27.17 6.67
C PHE A 426 19.20 -26.62 7.17
N ASN A 427 20.34 -27.29 6.92
CA ASN A 427 21.64 -26.83 7.41
C ASN A 427 21.98 -25.41 6.96
N ARG A 428 21.72 -25.06 5.69
CA ARG A 428 21.96 -23.70 5.17
C ARG A 428 21.19 -22.63 5.96
N PHE A 429 19.99 -22.97 6.40
CA PHE A 429 19.15 -22.07 7.18
C PHE A 429 19.62 -21.97 8.64
N LEU A 430 20.02 -23.09 9.22
CA LEU A 430 20.61 -23.14 10.57
C LEU A 430 21.91 -22.35 10.63
N ASP A 431 22.79 -22.51 9.64
CA ASP A 431 24.08 -21.80 9.58
C ASP A 431 23.89 -20.29 9.50
N TYR A 432 22.89 -19.82 8.73
CA TYR A 432 22.57 -18.39 8.63
C TYR A 432 22.15 -17.77 9.96
N TYR A 433 21.37 -18.51 10.76
CA TYR A 433 20.83 -18.00 12.03
C TYR A 433 21.65 -18.36 13.28
N LYS A 434 22.67 -19.20 13.16
CA LYS A 434 23.47 -19.70 14.28
C LYS A 434 24.05 -18.59 15.16
N ASP A 435 24.64 -17.59 14.52
CA ASP A 435 25.31 -16.46 15.20
C ASP A 435 24.57 -15.12 14.94
N ALA A 436 23.27 -15.20 14.62
CA ALA A 436 22.49 -14.01 14.29
C ALA A 436 22.31 -13.12 15.53
N PRO A 437 22.67 -11.82 15.46
CA PRO A 437 22.61 -10.91 16.58
C PRO A 437 21.17 -10.63 17.03
N ASP A 438 20.99 -10.22 18.29
CA ASP A 438 19.72 -9.63 18.72
C ASP A 438 19.57 -8.24 18.09
N LEU A 439 18.47 -8.04 17.36
CA LEU A 439 18.16 -6.80 16.66
C LEU A 439 17.18 -5.90 17.43
N ASN A 440 16.73 -6.36 18.61
CA ASN A 440 15.82 -5.60 19.44
C ASN A 440 16.51 -4.37 20.05
N VAL A 441 15.77 -3.29 20.16
CA VAL A 441 16.21 -2.06 20.82
C VAL A 441 15.31 -1.83 22.01
N GLU A 442 15.90 -1.71 23.21
CA GLU A 442 15.17 -1.31 24.40
C GLU A 442 14.92 0.20 24.38
N LEU A 443 13.72 0.61 24.77
CA LEU A 443 13.44 2.00 25.08
C LEU A 443 14.11 2.31 26.42
N GLU A 444 15.17 3.06 26.42
CA GLU A 444 15.66 3.67 27.67
C GLU A 444 14.52 4.49 28.28
N ASP A 445 14.18 4.17 29.52
CA ASP A 445 13.14 4.84 30.28
C ASP A 445 13.54 6.32 30.45
N GLN A 446 12.99 7.23 29.63
CA GLN A 446 13.24 8.67 29.73
C GLN A 446 12.89 9.25 31.10
N ASN A 447 12.23 8.47 31.98
CA ASN A 447 11.96 8.85 33.36
C ASN A 447 13.19 8.76 34.27
N GLN A 448 14.17 7.89 33.98
CA GLN A 448 15.38 7.82 34.81
C GLN A 448 16.30 9.02 34.57
N THR A 449 16.31 9.58 33.35
CA THR A 449 17.12 10.76 33.06
C THR A 449 16.51 12.05 33.65
N ARG A 450 15.18 12.12 33.82
CA ARG A 450 14.51 13.28 34.43
C ARG A 450 14.60 13.32 35.97
N ILE A 451 14.78 12.17 36.62
CA ILE A 451 14.94 12.08 38.08
C ILE A 451 16.36 12.49 38.49
N ARG A 452 17.38 12.29 37.64
CA ARG A 452 18.75 12.70 37.92
C ARG A 452 19.01 14.21 37.84
N VAL A 453 18.13 15.01 37.24
CA VAL A 453 18.30 16.46 37.09
C VAL A 453 17.59 17.27 38.19
N ARG A 454 16.72 16.68 39.03
CA ARG A 454 15.95 17.39 40.06
C ARG A 454 16.37 17.17 41.52
N GLY A 455 17.41 16.40 41.78
CA GLY A 455 17.86 16.16 43.17
C GLY A 455 19.37 16.31 43.31
N GLY A 456 19.85 17.46 43.74
CA GLY A 456 21.23 17.50 44.18
C GLY A 456 21.94 18.86 44.13
N ARG A 457 21.54 19.82 44.95
CA ARG A 457 22.51 20.74 45.55
C ARG A 457 22.82 20.19 46.93
N SER A 458 23.95 19.52 47.05
CA SER A 458 24.95 19.60 48.16
C SER A 458 25.73 18.27 48.23
N GLY A 459 27.03 18.37 48.33
CA GLY A 459 27.92 17.28 48.73
C GLY A 459 29.07 17.02 47.75
N ARG A 460 30.25 17.58 48.10
CA ARG A 460 31.54 17.23 47.51
C ARG A 460 31.77 15.73 47.48
N GLY A 461 32.04 15.18 46.31
CA GLY A 461 32.54 13.83 46.11
C GLY A 461 33.00 13.72 44.67
N GLN A 462 34.30 13.64 44.42
CA GLN A 462 34.93 13.44 43.12
C GLN A 462 34.42 12.13 42.49
N ALA A 463 33.67 12.23 41.40
CA ALA A 463 33.52 11.16 40.44
C ALA A 463 34.03 11.71 39.10
N GLN A 464 35.08 11.10 38.59
CA GLN A 464 35.63 11.35 37.27
C GLN A 464 34.56 11.01 36.23
N THR A 465 33.94 12.05 35.69
CA THR A 465 33.21 11.93 34.39
C THR A 465 34.29 12.07 33.31
N GLU A 466 34.51 11.03 32.55
CA GLU A 466 35.22 11.13 31.27
C GLU A 466 34.49 12.22 30.44
N LYS A 467 35.09 13.41 30.38
CA LYS A 467 34.70 14.45 29.43
C LYS A 467 35.07 13.94 28.05
N GLU A 468 34.10 13.90 27.13
CA GLU A 468 34.45 13.78 25.73
C GLU A 468 35.50 14.85 25.40
N PRO A 469 36.65 14.49 24.82
CA PRO A 469 37.80 15.38 24.69
C PRO A 469 37.62 16.48 23.65
N TYR A 470 36.49 16.50 22.92
CA TYR A 470 36.24 17.40 21.79
C TYR A 470 35.02 18.28 21.99
N THR A 471 35.13 19.55 21.59
CA THR A 471 34.01 20.50 21.50
C THR A 471 33.44 20.45 20.08
N ARG A 472 32.13 20.29 19.94
CA ARG A 472 31.46 20.29 18.63
C ARG A 472 31.19 21.73 18.18
N LEU A 473 31.70 22.09 17.01
CA LEU A 473 31.47 23.37 16.36
C LEU A 473 30.59 23.21 15.12
N TYR A 474 29.75 24.21 14.85
CA TYR A 474 28.93 24.30 13.65
C TYR A 474 29.28 25.54 12.87
N ILE A 475 29.55 25.39 11.57
CA ILE A 475 29.89 26.48 10.67
C ILE A 475 28.83 26.55 9.57
N ASN A 476 28.29 27.74 9.30
CA ASN A 476 27.22 27.95 8.33
C ASN A 476 27.66 27.96 6.85
N VAL A 477 28.78 27.31 6.56
CA VAL A 477 29.33 27.12 5.20
C VAL A 477 29.49 25.64 4.92
N GLY A 478 29.06 25.18 3.76
CA GLY A 478 29.11 23.77 3.40
C GLY A 478 29.56 23.55 1.97
N SER A 479 29.37 22.32 1.48
CA SER A 479 29.78 21.90 0.12
C SER A 479 29.17 22.75 -1.00
N LYS A 480 27.99 23.33 -0.79
CA LYS A 480 27.32 24.24 -1.75
C LYS A 480 28.14 25.54 -1.97
N ASN A 481 28.94 25.91 -1.01
CA ASN A 481 29.84 27.09 -1.07
C ASN A 481 31.26 26.71 -1.53
N GLY A 482 31.48 25.48 -1.97
CA GLY A 482 32.79 24.96 -2.36
C GLY A 482 33.75 24.70 -1.17
N PHE A 483 33.20 24.70 0.06
CA PHE A 483 34.02 24.52 1.27
C PHE A 483 34.27 23.02 1.51
N ASN A 484 35.51 22.65 1.81
CA ASN A 484 35.95 21.28 2.00
C ASN A 484 36.74 21.10 3.33
N PRO A 485 36.97 19.86 3.80
CA PRO A 485 37.64 19.59 5.07
C PRO A 485 39.06 20.22 5.18
N THR A 486 39.79 20.22 4.09
CA THR A 486 41.17 20.76 4.06
C THR A 486 41.19 22.28 4.28
N GLN A 487 40.21 22.99 3.71
CA GLN A 487 40.05 24.42 3.90
C GLN A 487 39.63 24.76 5.33
N LEU A 488 38.78 23.93 5.97
CA LEU A 488 38.41 24.08 7.37
C LEU A 488 39.63 23.92 8.28
N ILE A 489 40.44 22.89 8.07
CA ILE A 489 41.66 22.65 8.85
C ILE A 489 42.62 23.82 8.68
N GLY A 490 42.82 24.29 7.44
CA GLY A 490 43.65 25.46 7.17
C GLY A 490 43.15 26.70 7.91
N LEU A 491 41.85 27.01 7.81
CA LEU A 491 41.24 28.16 8.50
C LEU A 491 41.42 28.11 10.02
N LEU A 492 41.20 26.92 10.62
CA LEU A 492 41.36 26.74 12.06
C LEU A 492 42.82 26.96 12.50
N LEU A 493 43.79 26.38 11.80
CA LEU A 493 45.20 26.51 12.10
C LEU A 493 45.70 27.95 11.90
N ASP A 494 45.24 28.65 10.86
CA ASP A 494 45.60 30.03 10.57
C ASP A 494 44.99 31.03 11.57
N THR A 495 43.74 30.75 12.00
CA THR A 495 43.03 31.66 12.94
C THR A 495 43.51 31.50 14.36
N THR A 496 43.82 30.27 14.78
CA THR A 496 44.26 30.02 16.18
C THR A 496 45.75 30.11 16.35
N ASN A 497 46.53 30.06 15.29
CA ASN A 497 47.98 29.97 15.26
C ASN A 497 48.54 28.85 16.17
N ASP A 498 47.74 27.84 16.46
CA ASP A 498 48.04 26.69 17.30
C ASP A 498 47.97 25.40 16.50
N ARG A 499 49.15 24.80 16.25
CA ARG A 499 49.29 23.54 15.51
C ARG A 499 49.06 22.28 16.37
N SER A 500 48.82 22.43 17.66
CA SER A 500 48.56 21.33 18.59
C SER A 500 47.09 20.99 18.72
N ILE A 501 46.19 21.69 18.00
CA ILE A 501 44.78 21.44 18.02
C ILE A 501 44.46 20.09 17.36
N GLU A 502 43.91 19.16 18.13
CA GLU A 502 43.39 17.90 17.62
C GLU A 502 41.99 18.11 17.04
N ILE A 503 41.84 17.80 15.74
CA ILE A 503 40.58 17.91 15.01
C ILE A 503 39.98 16.52 14.90
N GLY A 504 38.81 16.35 15.51
CA GLY A 504 38.06 15.11 15.45
C GLY A 504 37.37 14.90 14.09
N LYS A 505 36.18 14.27 14.09
CA LYS A 505 35.42 13.96 12.87
C LYS A 505 34.81 15.23 12.25
N ILE A 506 35.07 15.47 10.96
CA ILE A 506 34.48 16.54 10.17
C ILE A 506 33.36 15.98 9.33
N GLU A 507 32.13 16.51 9.46
CA GLU A 507 30.96 16.14 8.67
C GLU A 507 30.50 17.35 7.84
N ILE A 508 30.48 17.22 6.50
CA ILE A 508 30.11 18.29 5.58
C ILE A 508 28.70 18.09 5.04
N PHE A 509 27.84 19.06 5.25
CA PHE A 509 26.48 19.11 4.70
C PHE A 509 26.40 20.14 3.56
N LYS A 510 25.29 20.15 2.81
CA LYS A 510 25.13 21.07 1.66
C LYS A 510 25.18 22.55 2.08
N GLY A 511 24.68 22.91 3.25
CA GLY A 511 24.56 24.28 3.72
C GLY A 511 25.41 24.63 4.96
N PHE A 512 26.04 23.66 5.63
CA PHE A 512 26.84 23.83 6.83
C PHE A 512 27.85 22.69 7.04
N LEU A 513 28.81 22.92 7.91
CA LEU A 513 29.82 21.96 8.35
C LEU A 513 29.61 21.57 9.79
#